data_9a54e52af535589e0986ed9d2b9b504b
#
_entry.id   9a54e52af535589e0986ed9d2b9b504b
#
_cell.length_a   1.000
_cell.length_b   1.000
_cell.length_c   1.000
_cell.angle_alpha   90.00
_cell.angle_beta   90.00
_cell.angle_gamma   90.00
#
_symmetry.space_group_name_H-M   'P 1'
#
loop_
_entity.id
_entity.type
_entity.pdbx_description
1 polymer ?
#
loop_
_entity_poly.entity_id
_entity_poly.type
_entity_poly.pdbx_seq_one_letter_code
_entity_poly.pdbx_strand_id
1 'polypeptide(L)'
;MKSLKLPIFTAALMGLSFTTALLGQGYRSFGTSASAGARDPGVRAGSVNAGTPLNGLSPSQMQYFQDGLSRFMEVDSVGGSVSGEPGKGLGPGYNLNSCVGCHAQPAAGGTSPSANQFPNVGENPQILAANDAGATNTIPWFITPDGPVREVRFPFVVGPNGRLTQTPDGGVHNVFTIAGRSDATGAVGISGSPQTCTVAQPNFQQAQSLGNIIFRIPTPVFGAGLIENISDATILANMEANSQLKRNLGISGHPNTSGNDGTITRFGWKAQNKSLEVFAGEAYNVEIGVTNEMFTNERDRAPASCMFNSTPEDETNFDDSGYQIPSDAVQFATFMRFLAPPAPSTQGIPGDPTVQSIQSGQAIFRQIHCDTCHTPSLTTSTSNFASALNNQTAALYSDLLVHHMGSGLADHISQGAAGPDEFRTAPLWGVGQRIFFLHDGRATPANGGLMNAIEAHSSSGSEANSVISMFNSLSPQQKQNLLNFLRSL
;
A
#
# COMPACT_ATOMS: atom_id res chain seq x y z
N MET A 1 24.20 -12.83 54.87
CA MET A 1 23.25 -13.40 55.84
C MET A 1 22.41 -12.30 56.43
N LYS A 2 21.17 -12.14 56.00
CA LYS A 2 20.01 -11.63 56.70
C LYS A 2 18.81 -11.81 55.78
N SER A 3 18.00 -12.78 56.12
CA SER A 3 16.74 -13.13 55.47
C SER A 3 15.66 -12.10 55.80
N LEU A 4 14.88 -11.68 54.82
CA LEU A 4 13.64 -10.93 55.05
C LEU A 4 12.47 -11.77 54.56
N LYS A 5 11.56 -12.08 55.49
CA LYS A 5 10.37 -12.90 55.29
C LYS A 5 9.21 -12.01 54.76
N LEU A 6 8.50 -12.47 53.74
CA LEU A 6 7.21 -11.92 53.31
C LEU A 6 6.09 -12.50 54.21
N PRO A 7 5.06 -11.73 54.57
CA PRO A 7 3.83 -12.28 55.14
C PRO A 7 2.81 -12.64 54.04
N ILE A 8 2.24 -13.84 54.23
CA ILE A 8 1.10 -14.40 53.50
C ILE A 8 -0.19 -13.78 54.05
N PHE A 9 -1.00 -13.19 53.22
CA PHE A 9 -2.37 -12.81 53.56
C PHE A 9 -3.34 -13.85 52.96
N THR A 10 -4.01 -14.56 53.86
CA THR A 10 -5.14 -15.49 53.57
C THR A 10 -6.41 -14.65 53.56
N ALA A 11 -7.18 -14.65 52.48
CA ALA A 11 -8.54 -14.12 52.48
C ALA A 11 -9.53 -15.26 52.31
N ALA A 12 -10.48 -15.31 53.26
CA ALA A 12 -11.50 -16.33 53.39
C ALA A 12 -12.65 -16.11 52.38
N LEU A 13 -13.09 -17.17 51.74
CA LEU A 13 -14.34 -17.27 51.00
C LEU A 13 -15.52 -17.39 51.98
N MET A 14 -16.52 -16.50 51.87
CA MET A 14 -17.87 -16.76 52.36
C MET A 14 -18.79 -16.95 51.15
N GLY A 15 -19.30 -18.17 51.03
CA GLY A 15 -20.37 -18.54 50.11
C GLY A 15 -21.72 -18.10 50.65
N LEU A 16 -22.57 -17.58 49.80
CA LEU A 16 -24.01 -17.49 50.01
C LEU A 16 -24.71 -18.13 48.79
N SER A 17 -25.31 -19.27 49.06
CA SER A 17 -26.21 -19.94 48.12
C SER A 17 -27.61 -19.33 48.23
N PHE A 18 -28.18 -18.86 47.14
CA PHE A 18 -29.62 -18.62 46.99
C PHE A 18 -30.16 -19.47 45.87
N THR A 19 -30.91 -20.51 46.25
CA THR A 19 -31.77 -21.26 45.34
C THR A 19 -33.13 -20.57 45.27
N THR A 20 -33.54 -20.15 44.09
CA THR A 20 -34.95 -19.89 43.80
C THR A 20 -35.32 -20.59 42.48
N ALA A 21 -36.12 -21.63 42.62
CA ALA A 21 -36.84 -22.21 41.50
C ALA A 21 -37.99 -21.29 41.11
N LEU A 22 -38.10 -20.99 39.81
CA LEU A 22 -39.32 -20.47 39.24
C LEU A 22 -39.63 -21.20 37.93
N LEU A 23 -40.84 -21.69 37.94
CA LEU A 23 -41.55 -22.48 36.93
C LEU A 23 -41.67 -21.70 35.60
N GLY A 24 -41.61 -22.49 34.54
CA GLY A 24 -41.65 -22.04 33.18
C GLY A 24 -42.98 -21.41 32.74
N GLN A 25 -42.85 -20.56 31.76
CA GLN A 25 -43.82 -20.43 30.67
C GLN A 25 -43.02 -20.14 29.39
N GLY A 26 -43.13 -21.06 28.44
CA GLY A 26 -42.52 -20.92 27.12
C GLY A 26 -43.19 -19.81 26.32
N TYR A 27 -42.48 -18.70 26.15
CA TYR A 27 -42.73 -17.78 25.07
C TYR A 27 -41.82 -18.17 23.90
N ARG A 28 -42.41 -18.83 22.90
CA ARG A 28 -41.79 -18.92 21.59
C ARG A 28 -41.81 -17.51 21.00
N SER A 29 -40.73 -16.80 21.18
CA SER A 29 -40.40 -15.61 20.39
C SER A 29 -40.08 -16.09 18.98
N PHE A 30 -41.00 -15.95 18.06
CA PHE A 30 -40.71 -15.87 16.65
C PHE A 30 -40.00 -14.54 16.44
N GLY A 31 -38.70 -14.50 16.73
CA GLY A 31 -37.84 -13.41 16.28
C GLY A 31 -37.79 -13.47 14.77
N THR A 32 -38.53 -12.61 14.08
CA THR A 32 -38.18 -12.17 12.74
C THR A 32 -36.80 -11.58 12.85
N SER A 33 -35.77 -12.35 12.50
CA SER A 33 -34.46 -11.78 12.24
C SER A 33 -34.65 -10.79 11.10
N ALA A 34 -34.70 -9.50 11.43
CA ALA A 34 -34.49 -8.48 10.43
C ALA A 34 -33.17 -8.89 9.73
N SER A 35 -33.22 -9.15 8.44
CA SER A 35 -32.04 -9.54 7.68
C SER A 35 -31.04 -8.40 7.82
N ALA A 36 -30.04 -8.58 8.64
CA ALA A 36 -28.95 -7.62 8.75
C ALA A 36 -28.42 -7.40 7.32
N GLY A 37 -28.29 -6.15 6.88
CA GLY A 37 -27.73 -5.85 5.58
C GLY A 37 -26.36 -6.51 5.39
N ALA A 38 -25.96 -6.75 4.16
CA ALA A 38 -24.63 -7.32 3.87
C ALA A 38 -23.53 -6.46 4.53
N ARG A 39 -22.52 -7.13 5.08
CA ARG A 39 -21.39 -6.48 5.76
C ARG A 39 -20.08 -7.12 5.32
N ASP A 40 -19.04 -6.31 5.24
CA ASP A 40 -17.68 -6.82 5.07
C ASP A 40 -17.37 -7.80 6.21
N PRO A 41 -17.01 -9.07 5.92
CA PRO A 41 -16.63 -10.03 6.94
C PRO A 41 -15.45 -9.59 7.81
N GLY A 42 -14.58 -8.76 7.28
CA GLY A 42 -13.33 -8.37 7.92
C GLY A 42 -12.12 -9.03 7.29
N VAL A 43 -10.96 -8.70 7.83
CA VAL A 43 -9.67 -9.15 7.31
C VAL A 43 -9.52 -10.67 7.45
N ARG A 44 -9.22 -11.35 6.34
CA ARG A 44 -8.94 -12.78 6.33
C ARG A 44 -7.64 -13.08 7.07
N ALA A 45 -7.67 -14.02 7.99
CA ALA A 45 -6.50 -14.49 8.73
C ALA A 45 -5.61 -15.41 7.87
N GLY A 46 -4.35 -15.53 8.28
CA GLY A 46 -3.35 -16.37 7.61
C GLY A 46 -2.65 -15.63 6.47
N SER A 47 -1.37 -15.96 6.25
CA SER A 47 -0.55 -15.27 5.24
C SER A 47 -0.73 -15.82 3.82
N VAL A 48 -1.19 -17.04 3.65
CA VAL A 48 -1.37 -17.79 2.38
C VAL A 48 -0.42 -17.31 1.27
N ASN A 49 0.87 -17.62 1.42
CA ASN A 49 1.98 -17.25 0.54
C ASN A 49 2.33 -15.73 0.48
N ALA A 50 1.67 -14.85 1.22
CA ALA A 50 2.07 -13.46 1.27
C ALA A 50 3.48 -13.32 1.86
N GLY A 51 4.34 -12.54 1.20
CA GLY A 51 5.73 -12.35 1.62
C GLY A 51 6.68 -13.48 1.22
N THR A 52 6.22 -14.51 0.51
CA THR A 52 7.07 -15.63 0.07
C THR A 52 7.58 -15.42 -1.37
N PRO A 53 8.70 -16.06 -1.74
CA PRO A 53 9.21 -16.01 -3.10
C PRO A 53 8.33 -16.81 -4.08
N LEU A 54 8.42 -16.47 -5.36
CA LEU A 54 7.85 -17.29 -6.46
C LEU A 54 8.38 -18.72 -6.42
N ASN A 55 7.54 -19.67 -6.75
CA ASN A 55 7.96 -21.05 -6.93
C ASN A 55 8.84 -21.19 -8.20
N GLY A 56 9.85 -22.05 -8.14
CA GLY A 56 10.70 -22.36 -9.29
C GLY A 56 11.88 -21.39 -9.49
N LEU A 57 12.21 -20.59 -8.50
CA LEU A 57 13.46 -19.82 -8.48
C LEU A 57 14.66 -20.74 -8.33
N SER A 58 15.78 -20.44 -9.04
CA SER A 58 17.07 -21.09 -8.81
C SER A 58 17.64 -20.71 -7.45
N PRO A 59 18.63 -21.46 -6.92
CA PRO A 59 19.28 -21.10 -5.66
C PRO A 59 19.86 -19.69 -5.64
N SER A 60 20.45 -19.21 -6.74
CA SER A 60 20.96 -17.84 -6.83
C SER A 60 19.84 -16.79 -6.84
N GLN A 61 18.73 -17.05 -7.56
CA GLN A 61 17.57 -16.16 -7.55
C GLN A 61 16.90 -16.11 -6.17
N MET A 62 16.89 -17.24 -5.45
CA MET A 62 16.42 -17.30 -4.07
C MET A 62 17.30 -16.45 -3.14
N GLN A 63 18.63 -16.48 -3.34
CA GLN A 63 19.53 -15.62 -2.58
C GLN A 63 19.27 -14.14 -2.87
N TYR A 64 19.15 -13.75 -4.14
CA TYR A 64 18.80 -12.38 -4.53
C TYR A 64 17.46 -11.93 -3.95
N PHE A 65 16.46 -12.82 -3.86
CA PHE A 65 15.20 -12.52 -3.19
C PHE A 65 15.41 -12.23 -1.70
N GLN A 66 16.24 -13.02 -1.01
CA GLN A 66 16.51 -12.85 0.41
C GLN A 66 17.31 -11.58 0.71
N ASP A 67 18.33 -11.30 -0.12
CA ASP A 67 19.12 -10.09 0.00
C ASP A 67 18.25 -8.84 -0.20
N GLY A 68 17.42 -8.83 -1.25
CA GLY A 68 16.48 -7.76 -1.51
C GLY A 68 15.40 -7.61 -0.42
N LEU A 69 14.92 -8.72 0.16
CA LEU A 69 14.01 -8.67 1.31
C LEU A 69 14.70 -8.05 2.52
N SER A 70 15.98 -8.40 2.78
CA SER A 70 16.74 -7.81 3.88
C SER A 70 16.84 -6.29 3.73
N ARG A 71 17.17 -5.83 2.52
CA ARG A 71 17.21 -4.39 2.23
C ARG A 71 15.85 -3.72 2.33
N PHE A 72 14.80 -4.36 1.84
CA PHE A 72 13.43 -3.85 1.95
C PHE A 72 12.94 -3.70 3.40
N MET A 73 13.51 -4.47 4.32
CA MET A 73 13.20 -4.44 5.76
C MET A 73 14.12 -3.51 6.55
N GLU A 74 15.21 -3.04 5.96
CA GLU A 74 16.19 -2.17 6.60
C GLU A 74 15.57 -0.85 7.08
N VAL A 75 16.16 -0.28 8.12
CA VAL A 75 15.79 1.04 8.65
C VAL A 75 16.91 2.02 8.35
N ASP A 76 16.63 2.99 7.49
CA ASP A 76 17.58 4.04 7.14
C ASP A 76 17.68 5.11 8.21
N SER A 77 18.87 5.62 8.37
CA SER A 77 19.18 6.78 9.22
C SER A 77 20.10 7.75 8.49
N VAL A 78 20.38 8.89 9.08
CA VAL A 78 21.24 9.91 8.45
C VAL A 78 22.64 9.38 8.18
N GLY A 79 23.23 8.66 9.10
CA GLY A 79 24.63 8.19 9.01
C GLY A 79 24.83 6.71 9.38
N GLY A 80 23.82 5.86 9.30
CA GLY A 80 23.93 4.45 9.68
C GLY A 80 24.11 4.24 11.19
N SER A 81 23.51 5.11 12.01
CA SER A 81 23.73 5.13 13.45
C SER A 81 22.71 4.33 14.27
N VAL A 82 21.69 3.75 13.64
CA VAL A 82 20.72 2.89 14.30
C VAL A 82 21.37 1.52 14.57
N SER A 83 21.36 1.08 15.82
CA SER A 83 22.02 -0.15 16.23
C SER A 83 21.43 -1.37 15.56
N GLY A 84 22.24 -2.12 14.80
CA GLY A 84 21.83 -3.29 14.04
C GLY A 84 21.27 -2.98 12.64
N GLU A 85 21.15 -1.72 12.30
CA GLU A 85 20.60 -1.22 11.02
C GLU A 85 21.64 -0.29 10.36
N PRO A 86 22.47 -0.78 9.45
CA PRO A 86 23.55 -0.01 8.85
C PRO A 86 23.10 0.98 7.75
N GLY A 87 21.80 0.93 7.35
CA GLY A 87 21.24 1.81 6.33
C GLY A 87 21.47 3.28 6.62
N LYS A 88 21.97 4.00 5.64
CA LYS A 88 22.32 5.42 5.73
C LYS A 88 21.78 6.16 4.52
N GLY A 89 21.91 7.49 4.54
CA GLY A 89 21.52 8.30 3.40
C GLY A 89 20.12 8.88 3.53
N LEU A 90 19.45 8.71 4.70
CA LEU A 90 18.14 9.33 4.91
C LEU A 90 18.21 10.83 4.58
N GLY A 91 17.41 11.24 3.61
CA GLY A 91 17.47 12.56 3.02
C GLY A 91 16.86 13.66 3.89
N PRO A 92 16.93 14.92 3.41
CA PRO A 92 16.47 16.11 4.15
C PRO A 92 14.99 16.07 4.48
N GLY A 93 14.19 15.34 3.72
CA GLY A 93 12.78 15.10 3.95
C GLY A 93 12.38 13.68 3.60
N TYR A 94 11.45 13.09 4.37
CA TYR A 94 11.03 11.69 4.25
C TYR A 94 9.60 11.50 4.73
N ASN A 95 8.98 10.38 4.34
CA ASN A 95 7.65 9.98 4.84
C ASN A 95 7.74 8.86 5.89
N LEU A 96 8.70 7.98 5.71
CA LEU A 96 9.13 6.96 6.65
C LEU A 96 10.58 6.58 6.31
N ASN A 97 11.25 5.86 7.18
CA ASN A 97 12.66 5.47 7.04
C ASN A 97 12.84 3.97 6.81
N SER A 98 11.83 3.28 6.31
CA SER A 98 11.87 1.85 5.97
C SER A 98 10.76 1.52 4.98
N CYS A 99 11.05 0.74 3.94
CA CYS A 99 10.04 0.31 2.97
C CYS A 99 8.97 -0.57 3.65
N VAL A 100 9.40 -1.52 4.49
CA VAL A 100 8.48 -2.43 5.19
C VAL A 100 7.57 -1.69 6.16
N GLY A 101 7.99 -0.57 6.73
CA GLY A 101 7.14 0.24 7.61
C GLY A 101 5.83 0.66 6.96
N CYS A 102 5.88 0.97 5.66
CA CYS A 102 4.69 1.27 4.86
C CYS A 102 4.05 0.02 4.22
N HIS A 103 4.85 -0.94 3.79
CA HIS A 103 4.46 -2.11 3.00
C HIS A 103 4.47 -3.40 3.83
N ALA A 104 3.74 -3.44 4.96
CA ALA A 104 3.81 -4.53 5.92
C ALA A 104 2.58 -5.44 5.97
N GLN A 105 1.44 -5.04 5.42
CA GLN A 105 0.20 -5.78 5.55
C GLN A 105 -0.17 -6.58 4.29
N PRO A 106 -0.32 -7.90 4.37
CA PRO A 106 -0.17 -8.81 5.54
C PRO A 106 1.26 -9.27 5.80
N ALA A 107 2.21 -8.91 4.97
CA ALA A 107 3.64 -9.24 5.04
C ALA A 107 4.45 -8.21 4.28
N ALA A 108 5.80 -8.29 4.33
CA ALA A 108 6.69 -7.45 3.53
C ALA A 108 6.31 -7.47 2.04
N GLY A 109 6.18 -6.29 1.44
CA GLY A 109 5.66 -6.10 0.09
C GLY A 109 4.14 -5.90 0.02
N GLY A 110 3.46 -5.84 1.16
CA GLY A 110 2.03 -5.57 1.25
C GLY A 110 1.64 -4.10 1.13
N THR A 111 0.58 -3.74 1.83
CA THR A 111 0.07 -2.36 1.90
C THR A 111 0.17 -1.83 3.33
N SER A 112 -0.46 -0.69 3.59
CA SER A 112 -0.43 -0.07 4.92
C SER A 112 -0.88 -1.04 6.02
N PRO A 113 -0.06 -1.21 7.07
CA PRO A 113 -0.47 -1.90 8.28
C PRO A 113 -1.45 -1.05 9.10
N SER A 114 -2.03 -1.65 10.14
CA SER A 114 -2.69 -0.93 11.23
C SER A 114 -2.01 -1.25 12.56
N ALA A 115 -2.24 -0.41 13.57
CA ALA A 115 -1.68 -0.54 14.91
C ALA A 115 -1.80 -1.94 15.55
N ASN A 116 -2.87 -2.67 15.24
CA ASN A 116 -3.16 -3.96 15.85
C ASN A 116 -2.62 -5.16 15.08
N GLN A 117 -1.92 -4.98 13.97
CA GLN A 117 -1.52 -6.08 13.08
C GLN A 117 -0.01 -6.26 12.94
N PHE A 118 0.77 -5.32 13.39
CA PHE A 118 2.20 -5.55 13.61
C PHE A 118 2.39 -6.17 15.00
N PRO A 119 2.94 -7.39 15.10
CA PRO A 119 3.29 -7.90 16.42
C PRO A 119 4.29 -6.94 17.06
N ASN A 120 3.91 -6.33 18.16
CA ASN A 120 4.66 -5.37 18.99
C ASN A 120 4.59 -3.88 18.62
N VAL A 121 3.75 -3.48 17.66
CA VAL A 121 3.62 -2.07 17.29
C VAL A 121 2.19 -1.62 17.60
N GLY A 122 1.98 -1.05 18.76
CA GLY A 122 0.67 -0.55 19.20
C GLY A 122 0.23 0.77 18.53
N GLU A 123 0.91 1.21 17.44
CA GLU A 123 0.72 2.52 16.85
C GLU A 123 1.10 2.56 15.36
N ASN A 124 0.66 3.58 14.64
CA ASN A 124 1.03 3.81 13.24
C ASN A 124 2.56 3.89 13.07
N PRO A 125 3.17 3.16 12.11
CA PRO A 125 4.62 3.14 11.91
C PRO A 125 5.25 4.53 11.69
N GLN A 126 4.55 5.48 11.09
CA GLN A 126 5.06 6.85 10.91
C GLN A 126 5.17 7.60 12.24
N ILE A 127 4.26 7.36 13.18
CA ILE A 127 4.33 7.92 14.53
C ILE A 127 5.50 7.29 15.29
N LEU A 128 5.64 5.97 15.22
CA LEU A 128 6.73 5.26 15.91
C LEU A 128 8.09 5.68 15.38
N ALA A 129 8.30 5.69 14.07
CA ALA A 129 9.57 6.10 13.47
C ALA A 129 9.93 7.55 13.87
N ALA A 130 8.96 8.44 13.99
CA ALA A 130 9.19 9.79 14.47
C ALA A 130 9.61 9.81 15.95
N ASN A 131 8.93 9.03 16.80
CA ASN A 131 9.23 8.95 18.22
C ASN A 131 10.58 8.29 18.51
N ASP A 132 10.88 7.15 17.83
CA ASP A 132 12.11 6.40 18.02
C ASP A 132 13.36 7.19 17.58
N ALA A 133 13.23 8.02 16.57
CA ALA A 133 14.30 8.91 16.13
C ALA A 133 14.50 10.13 17.04
N GLY A 134 13.70 10.28 18.09
CA GLY A 134 13.69 11.47 18.92
C GLY A 134 13.32 12.72 18.13
N ALA A 135 12.45 12.57 17.13
CA ALA A 135 12.07 13.62 16.22
C ALA A 135 11.36 14.77 16.93
N THR A 136 11.70 16.00 16.53
CA THR A 136 11.03 17.22 17.00
C THR A 136 9.98 17.71 16.00
N ASN A 137 9.81 17.03 14.87
CA ASN A 137 8.74 17.34 13.93
C ASN A 137 7.37 17.13 14.58
N THR A 138 6.43 18.01 14.24
CA THR A 138 5.05 17.83 14.66
C THR A 138 4.42 16.71 13.84
N ILE A 139 3.87 15.69 14.51
CA ILE A 139 3.12 14.64 13.83
C ILE A 139 1.86 15.28 13.21
N PRO A 140 1.69 15.22 11.88
CA PRO A 140 0.55 15.85 11.22
C PRO A 140 -0.76 15.20 11.66
N TRP A 141 -1.82 15.99 11.74
CA TRP A 141 -3.16 15.56 12.17
C TRP A 141 -3.76 14.39 11.37
N PHE A 142 -3.32 14.20 10.14
CA PHE A 142 -3.80 13.12 9.26
C PHE A 142 -3.09 11.78 9.50
N ILE A 143 -1.99 11.77 10.24
CA ILE A 143 -1.33 10.55 10.72
C ILE A 143 -1.92 10.24 12.09
N THR A 144 -2.73 9.20 12.14
CA THR A 144 -3.43 8.82 13.37
C THR A 144 -2.98 7.43 13.85
N PRO A 145 -3.04 7.14 15.16
CA PRO A 145 -2.54 5.87 15.69
C PRO A 145 -3.12 4.63 15.00
N ASP A 146 -4.43 4.64 14.71
CA ASP A 146 -5.14 3.52 14.10
C ASP A 146 -5.36 3.68 12.58
N GLY A 147 -4.89 4.78 11.99
CA GLY A 147 -5.07 5.09 10.59
C GLY A 147 -4.02 4.45 9.68
N PRO A 148 -4.21 4.58 8.37
CA PRO A 148 -3.21 4.11 7.42
C PRO A 148 -1.95 4.99 7.44
N VAL A 149 -0.82 4.38 7.07
CA VAL A 149 0.36 5.11 6.61
C VAL A 149 0.00 5.86 5.34
N ARG A 150 0.43 7.11 5.23
CA ARG A 150 0.06 8.00 4.12
C ARG A 150 1.24 8.80 3.61
N GLU A 151 1.33 8.92 2.28
CA GLU A 151 1.98 10.02 1.62
C GLU A 151 0.99 11.18 1.44
N VAL A 152 1.52 12.39 1.34
CA VAL A 152 0.73 13.60 1.11
C VAL A 152 1.18 14.27 -0.19
N ARG A 153 0.19 14.75 -0.95
CA ARG A 153 0.44 15.51 -2.19
C ARG A 153 -0.40 16.78 -2.19
N PHE A 154 0.14 17.82 -2.82
CA PHE A 154 -0.59 19.06 -3.10
C PHE A 154 -0.92 19.10 -4.58
N PRO A 155 -2.22 19.12 -4.98
CA PRO A 155 -2.59 19.22 -6.39
C PRO A 155 -1.98 20.43 -7.11
N PHE A 156 -1.94 21.57 -6.43
CA PHE A 156 -1.47 22.83 -7.02
C PHE A 156 -0.43 23.55 -6.16
N VAL A 157 0.44 24.31 -6.82
CA VAL A 157 1.42 25.18 -6.16
C VAL A 157 0.72 26.32 -5.42
N VAL A 158 1.12 26.57 -4.18
CA VAL A 158 0.72 27.75 -3.42
C VAL A 158 1.62 28.93 -3.81
N GLY A 159 1.05 30.01 -4.32
CA GLY A 159 1.78 31.20 -4.70
C GLY A 159 2.30 32.03 -3.51
N PRO A 160 3.19 33.00 -3.74
CA PRO A 160 3.76 33.84 -2.69
C PRO A 160 2.74 34.63 -1.87
N ASN A 161 1.53 34.84 -2.42
CA ASN A 161 0.40 35.52 -1.75
C ASN A 161 -0.42 34.57 -0.87
N GLY A 162 0.01 33.32 -0.69
CA GLY A 162 -0.70 32.31 0.09
C GLY A 162 -1.96 31.74 -0.58
N ARG A 163 -2.16 31.98 -1.87
CA ARG A 163 -3.31 31.46 -2.65
C ARG A 163 -2.87 30.38 -3.61
N LEU A 164 -3.80 29.50 -3.97
CA LEU A 164 -3.55 28.50 -5.02
C LEU A 164 -3.29 29.21 -6.36
N THR A 165 -2.34 28.67 -7.08
CA THR A 165 -2.10 28.96 -8.49
C THR A 165 -2.84 27.96 -9.37
N GLN A 166 -2.77 28.14 -10.70
CA GLN A 166 -3.21 27.13 -11.66
C GLN A 166 -2.08 26.17 -12.06
N THR A 167 -0.90 26.34 -11.47
CA THR A 167 0.25 25.48 -11.76
C THR A 167 0.10 24.17 -11.00
N PRO A 168 0.09 23.03 -11.70
CA PRO A 168 0.11 21.73 -11.03
C PRO A 168 1.37 21.58 -10.17
N ASP A 169 1.22 21.02 -8.99
CA ASP A 169 2.31 20.49 -8.17
C ASP A 169 2.32 18.96 -8.32
N GLY A 170 1.41 18.28 -7.67
CA GLY A 170 1.21 16.83 -7.79
C GLY A 170 2.33 15.97 -7.18
N GLY A 171 3.44 16.58 -6.74
CA GLY A 171 4.56 15.91 -6.11
C GLY A 171 4.23 15.39 -4.71
N VAL A 172 4.97 14.36 -4.26
CA VAL A 172 4.93 13.90 -2.87
C VAL A 172 5.58 14.96 -1.99
N HIS A 173 4.92 15.39 -0.94
CA HIS A 173 5.48 16.26 0.09
C HIS A 173 5.90 15.45 1.30
N ASN A 174 7.05 15.78 1.87
CA ASN A 174 7.58 15.04 3.01
C ASN A 174 6.73 15.26 4.25
N VAL A 175 6.39 14.17 4.94
CA VAL A 175 5.68 14.22 6.21
C VAL A 175 6.61 14.76 7.31
N PHE A 176 7.88 14.35 7.26
CA PHE A 176 8.90 14.73 8.22
C PHE A 176 10.15 15.27 7.53
N THR A 177 11.02 15.93 8.32
CA THR A 177 12.34 16.39 7.89
C THR A 177 13.40 15.87 8.86
N ILE A 178 14.63 15.66 8.36
CA ILE A 178 15.73 15.18 9.22
C ILE A 178 16.12 16.17 10.29
N ALA A 179 15.81 17.46 10.14
CA ALA A 179 16.00 18.46 11.20
C ALA A 179 15.20 18.13 12.48
N GLY A 180 14.16 17.31 12.37
CA GLY A 180 13.41 16.79 13.50
C GLY A 180 14.02 15.57 14.19
N ARG A 181 15.14 15.03 13.72
CA ARG A 181 15.75 13.78 14.21
C ARG A 181 16.96 14.03 15.09
N SER A 182 17.12 13.21 16.11
CA SER A 182 18.27 13.29 17.01
C SER A 182 19.58 12.88 16.34
N ASP A 183 19.56 11.93 15.41
CA ASP A 183 20.73 11.45 14.65
C ASP A 183 21.24 12.45 13.61
N ALA A 184 20.45 13.47 13.26
CA ALA A 184 20.88 14.60 12.44
C ALA A 184 21.54 15.72 13.26
N THR A 185 21.38 15.72 14.60
CA THR A 185 21.90 16.78 15.46
C THR A 185 23.42 16.63 15.63
N GLY A 186 24.17 17.64 15.14
CA GLY A 186 25.62 17.65 15.22
C GLY A 186 26.32 16.62 14.30
N ALA A 187 25.59 15.96 13.42
CA ALA A 187 26.18 15.09 12.42
C ALA A 187 27.18 15.88 11.54
N VAL A 188 28.22 15.19 11.09
CA VAL A 188 29.28 15.80 10.27
C VAL A 188 28.92 15.62 8.81
N GLY A 189 28.74 16.72 8.10
CA GLY A 189 28.48 16.69 6.67
C GLY A 189 29.70 16.28 5.84
N ILE A 190 29.50 16.10 4.56
CA ILE A 190 30.55 15.71 3.58
C ILE A 190 31.77 16.64 3.59
N SER A 191 31.63 17.87 4.07
CA SER A 191 32.73 18.84 4.23
C SER A 191 33.59 18.59 5.48
N GLY A 192 33.24 17.63 6.33
CA GLY A 192 33.92 17.36 7.59
C GLY A 192 33.59 18.34 8.71
N SER A 193 32.62 19.21 8.53
CA SER A 193 32.16 20.18 9.54
C SER A 193 30.80 19.77 10.11
N PRO A 194 30.52 20.01 11.41
CA PRO A 194 29.18 19.83 11.95
C PRO A 194 28.14 20.64 11.18
N GLN A 195 27.03 20.01 10.84
CA GLN A 195 25.96 20.62 10.07
C GLN A 195 24.78 20.97 10.95
N THR A 196 24.06 22.02 10.58
CA THR A 196 22.76 22.38 11.16
C THR A 196 21.73 22.40 10.02
N CYS A 197 20.85 21.41 9.99
CA CYS A 197 19.79 21.34 9.01
C CYS A 197 18.60 22.19 9.42
N THR A 198 18.07 22.98 8.49
CA THR A 198 16.96 23.92 8.74
C THR A 198 15.75 23.70 7.84
N VAL A 199 15.62 22.53 7.23
CA VAL A 199 14.44 22.19 6.41
C VAL A 199 13.21 22.14 7.31
N ALA A 200 12.23 22.99 7.01
CA ALA A 200 10.96 23.03 7.73
C ALA A 200 9.98 21.99 7.17
N GLN A 201 9.13 21.45 8.04
CA GLN A 201 7.96 20.68 7.60
C GLN A 201 7.07 21.54 6.70
N PRO A 202 6.45 20.93 5.65
CA PRO A 202 5.42 21.61 4.86
C PRO A 202 4.26 22.09 5.71
N ASN A 203 3.63 23.21 5.32
CA ASN A 203 2.47 23.73 6.04
C ASN A 203 1.19 23.00 5.64
N PHE A 204 0.99 21.81 6.20
CA PHE A 204 -0.18 20.97 5.91
C PHE A 204 -1.51 21.62 6.31
N GLN A 205 -1.54 22.45 7.36
CA GLN A 205 -2.75 23.16 7.79
C GLN A 205 -3.17 24.21 6.76
N GLN A 206 -2.21 24.93 6.19
CA GLN A 206 -2.49 25.86 5.10
C GLN A 206 -3.02 25.10 3.88
N ALA A 207 -2.36 24.02 3.46
CA ALA A 207 -2.80 23.20 2.33
C ALA A 207 -4.23 22.70 2.54
N GLN A 208 -4.56 22.22 3.74
CA GLN A 208 -5.92 21.80 4.10
C GLN A 208 -6.93 22.93 4.01
N SER A 209 -6.60 24.12 4.54
CA SER A 209 -7.50 25.28 4.52
C SER A 209 -7.82 25.77 3.11
N LEU A 210 -6.93 25.48 2.15
CA LEU A 210 -7.07 25.79 0.73
C LEU A 210 -7.75 24.65 -0.06
N GLY A 211 -8.07 23.51 0.57
CA GLY A 211 -8.54 22.32 -0.13
C GLY A 211 -7.48 21.70 -1.06
N ASN A 212 -6.20 21.95 -0.80
CA ASN A 212 -5.05 21.56 -1.65
C ASN A 212 -4.23 20.44 -1.02
N ILE A 213 -4.89 19.46 -0.46
CA ILE A 213 -4.23 18.31 0.16
C ILE A 213 -4.95 17.03 -0.20
N ILE A 214 -4.20 16.04 -0.67
CA ILE A 214 -4.68 14.68 -0.90
C ILE A 214 -3.70 13.67 -0.32
N PHE A 215 -4.18 12.46 -0.12
CA PHE A 215 -3.39 11.37 0.46
C PHE A 215 -3.35 10.17 -0.48
N ARG A 216 -2.27 9.40 -0.41
CA ARG A 216 -2.19 8.06 -0.97
C ARG A 216 -1.63 7.09 0.06
N ILE A 217 -2.06 5.84 -0.01
CA ILE A 217 -1.54 4.74 0.79
C ILE A 217 -0.62 3.87 -0.06
N PRO A 218 0.28 3.07 0.55
CA PRO A 218 1.17 2.18 -0.17
C PRO A 218 0.41 1.18 -1.05
N THR A 219 0.81 1.04 -2.31
CA THR A 219 0.31 -0.02 -3.19
C THR A 219 1.01 -1.34 -2.84
N PRO A 220 0.28 -2.48 -2.71
CA PRO A 220 0.97 -3.75 -2.54
C PRO A 220 1.80 -4.09 -3.78
N VAL A 221 2.99 -4.66 -3.56
CA VAL A 221 3.94 -5.06 -4.60
C VAL A 221 4.01 -6.57 -4.82
N PHE A 222 3.10 -7.32 -4.20
CA PHE A 222 2.95 -8.76 -4.43
C PHE A 222 2.70 -9.06 -5.91
N GLY A 223 3.41 -10.07 -6.45
CA GLY A 223 3.25 -10.49 -7.83
C GLY A 223 3.68 -9.45 -8.87
N ALA A 224 4.40 -8.40 -8.45
CA ALA A 224 4.78 -7.29 -9.32
C ALA A 224 5.66 -7.76 -10.50
N GLY A 225 6.53 -8.77 -10.30
CA GLY A 225 7.29 -9.36 -11.38
C GLY A 225 6.44 -10.08 -12.44
N LEU A 226 5.32 -10.67 -12.06
CA LEU A 226 4.35 -11.18 -13.04
C LEU A 226 3.73 -10.03 -13.84
N ILE A 227 3.34 -8.94 -13.18
CA ILE A 227 2.80 -7.74 -13.84
C ILE A 227 3.83 -7.14 -14.80
N GLU A 228 5.09 -6.99 -14.38
CA GLU A 228 6.19 -6.49 -15.22
C GLU A 228 6.35 -7.32 -16.49
N ASN A 229 6.09 -8.63 -16.40
CA ASN A 229 6.28 -9.58 -17.50
C ASN A 229 5.03 -9.82 -18.37
N ILE A 230 3.91 -9.16 -18.13
CA ILE A 230 2.76 -9.13 -19.05
C ILE A 230 3.12 -8.19 -20.21
N SER A 231 3.02 -8.66 -21.46
CA SER A 231 3.36 -7.83 -22.63
C SER A 231 2.33 -6.73 -22.88
N ASP A 232 2.78 -5.63 -23.49
CA ASP A 232 1.89 -4.57 -23.96
C ASP A 232 0.81 -5.12 -24.90
N ALA A 233 1.18 -6.06 -25.77
CA ALA A 233 0.23 -6.74 -26.66
C ALA A 233 -0.88 -7.49 -25.90
N THR A 234 -0.55 -8.14 -24.77
CA THR A 234 -1.54 -8.81 -23.91
C THR A 234 -2.51 -7.79 -23.30
N ILE A 235 -2.01 -6.67 -22.81
CA ILE A 235 -2.82 -5.60 -22.22
C ILE A 235 -3.75 -4.99 -23.27
N LEU A 236 -3.22 -4.67 -24.46
CA LEU A 236 -4.01 -4.11 -25.57
C LEU A 236 -5.07 -5.10 -26.08
N ALA A 237 -4.73 -6.38 -26.21
CA ALA A 237 -5.70 -7.41 -26.61
C ALA A 237 -6.84 -7.53 -25.56
N ASN A 238 -6.52 -7.43 -24.27
CA ASN A 238 -7.54 -7.40 -23.21
C ASN A 238 -8.38 -6.11 -23.24
N MET A 239 -7.78 -4.97 -23.56
CA MET A 239 -8.49 -3.70 -23.73
C MET A 239 -9.55 -3.81 -24.86
N GLU A 240 -9.20 -4.39 -25.98
CA GLU A 240 -10.10 -4.56 -27.13
C GLU A 240 -11.15 -5.67 -26.90
N ALA A 241 -10.88 -6.62 -26.00
CA ALA A 241 -11.80 -7.71 -25.72
C ALA A 241 -13.13 -7.18 -25.19
N ASN A 242 -14.25 -7.81 -25.64
CA ASN A 242 -15.61 -7.44 -25.22
C ASN A 242 -15.96 -5.96 -25.46
N SER A 243 -15.38 -5.34 -26.47
CA SER A 243 -15.51 -3.89 -26.74
C SER A 243 -16.97 -3.41 -26.86
N GLN A 244 -17.90 -4.24 -27.37
CA GLN A 244 -19.32 -3.89 -27.42
C GLN A 244 -19.95 -3.83 -26.02
N LEU A 245 -19.61 -4.78 -25.15
CA LEU A 245 -20.07 -4.78 -23.76
C LEU A 245 -19.52 -3.54 -23.02
N LYS A 246 -18.22 -3.27 -23.15
CA LYS A 246 -17.57 -2.11 -22.56
C LYS A 246 -18.27 -0.82 -22.98
N ARG A 247 -18.51 -0.62 -24.27
CA ARG A 247 -19.28 0.55 -24.77
C ARG A 247 -20.67 0.65 -24.15
N ASN A 248 -21.40 -0.46 -24.04
CA ASN A 248 -22.74 -0.48 -23.48
C ASN A 248 -22.75 -0.12 -21.98
N LEU A 249 -21.66 -0.43 -21.26
CA LEU A 249 -21.48 -0.11 -19.83
C LEU A 249 -20.89 1.29 -19.62
N GLY A 250 -20.38 1.96 -20.66
CA GLY A 250 -19.68 3.24 -20.57
C GLY A 250 -18.25 3.09 -20.05
N ILE A 251 -17.61 1.94 -20.28
CA ILE A 251 -16.24 1.64 -19.86
C ILE A 251 -15.29 1.87 -21.05
N SER A 252 -14.29 2.72 -20.86
CA SER A 252 -13.38 3.19 -21.91
C SER A 252 -11.89 3.14 -21.53
N GLY A 253 -11.51 2.51 -20.44
CA GLY A 253 -10.16 2.49 -19.91
C GLY A 253 -9.04 2.41 -20.96
N HIS A 254 -7.94 3.09 -20.67
CA HIS A 254 -6.79 3.18 -21.59
C HIS A 254 -5.47 2.94 -20.85
N PRO A 255 -4.37 2.59 -21.55
CA PRO A 255 -3.07 2.46 -20.92
C PRO A 255 -2.47 3.83 -20.58
N ASN A 256 -1.75 3.93 -19.47
CA ASN A 256 -0.76 4.98 -19.29
C ASN A 256 0.54 4.55 -20.00
N THR A 257 1.30 5.49 -20.52
CA THR A 257 2.48 5.21 -21.33
C THR A 257 3.70 6.01 -20.91
N SER A 258 4.87 5.43 -21.12
CA SER A 258 6.14 6.10 -20.90
C SER A 258 6.32 7.24 -21.93
N GLY A 259 6.68 8.41 -21.45
CA GLY A 259 6.98 9.55 -22.30
C GLY A 259 8.24 9.39 -23.17
N ASN A 260 9.11 8.43 -22.84
CA ASN A 260 10.36 8.20 -23.55
C ASN A 260 10.20 7.33 -24.79
N ASP A 261 9.39 6.27 -24.71
CA ASP A 261 9.31 5.23 -25.75
C ASP A 261 7.88 4.79 -26.07
N GLY A 262 6.87 5.35 -25.44
CA GLY A 262 5.47 5.05 -25.67
C GLY A 262 5.02 3.66 -25.19
N THR A 263 5.87 2.88 -24.51
CA THR A 263 5.47 1.58 -23.94
C THR A 263 4.54 1.75 -22.76
N ILE A 264 3.71 0.74 -22.50
CA ILE A 264 2.72 0.77 -21.42
C ILE A 264 3.41 0.74 -20.05
N THR A 265 3.04 1.69 -19.22
CA THR A 265 3.45 1.76 -17.82
C THR A 265 2.42 1.07 -16.92
N ARG A 266 2.82 0.53 -15.74
CA ARG A 266 1.95 -0.42 -14.98
C ARG A 266 1.99 -0.25 -13.48
N PHE A 267 2.98 0.46 -12.91
CA PHE A 267 3.18 0.56 -11.47
C PHE A 267 2.74 1.92 -10.93
N GLY A 268 2.35 1.93 -9.66
CA GLY A 268 1.75 3.08 -9.00
C GLY A 268 0.22 3.16 -9.19
N TRP A 269 -0.42 4.05 -8.45
CA TRP A 269 -1.89 4.23 -8.49
C TRP A 269 -2.41 4.70 -9.84
N LYS A 270 -1.59 5.41 -10.61
CA LYS A 270 -1.93 5.90 -11.96
C LYS A 270 -1.13 5.19 -13.06
N ALA A 271 -0.57 4.02 -12.76
CA ALA A 271 0.28 3.27 -13.68
C ALA A 271 1.43 4.14 -14.26
N GLN A 272 2.04 5.02 -13.46
CA GLN A 272 3.01 5.99 -13.98
C GLN A 272 4.41 5.41 -14.23
N ASN A 273 4.77 4.27 -13.62
CA ASN A 273 6.09 3.67 -13.74
C ASN A 273 6.10 2.44 -14.65
N LYS A 274 7.13 2.33 -15.49
CA LYS A 274 7.28 1.28 -16.51
C LYS A 274 7.85 -0.02 -15.94
N SER A 275 8.89 0.07 -15.11
CA SER A 275 9.62 -1.07 -14.55
C SER A 275 9.67 -1.01 -13.04
N LEU A 276 9.95 -2.16 -12.42
CA LEU A 276 10.13 -2.24 -10.97
C LEU A 276 11.38 -1.50 -10.50
N GLU A 277 12.40 -1.42 -11.32
CA GLU A 277 13.63 -0.69 -11.00
C GLU A 277 13.39 0.82 -10.92
N VAL A 278 12.73 1.40 -11.94
CA VAL A 278 12.34 2.83 -11.90
C VAL A 278 11.37 3.09 -10.74
N PHE A 279 10.43 2.18 -10.49
CA PHE A 279 9.47 2.30 -9.40
C PHE A 279 10.15 2.25 -8.03
N ALA A 280 11.12 1.35 -7.84
CA ALA A 280 11.91 1.25 -6.61
C ALA A 280 12.76 2.51 -6.38
N GLY A 281 13.50 2.96 -7.40
CA GLY A 281 14.36 4.14 -7.30
C GLY A 281 13.55 5.43 -7.06
N GLU A 282 12.37 5.58 -7.72
CA GLU A 282 11.47 6.69 -7.44
C GLU A 282 11.00 6.66 -5.98
N ALA A 283 10.52 5.50 -5.51
CA ALA A 283 10.02 5.37 -4.14
C ALA A 283 11.13 5.61 -3.11
N TYR A 284 12.34 5.11 -3.34
CA TYR A 284 13.46 5.32 -2.44
C TYR A 284 13.81 6.81 -2.30
N ASN A 285 13.80 7.53 -3.43
CA ASN A 285 14.02 8.98 -3.42
C ASN A 285 12.82 9.75 -2.80
N VAL A 286 11.57 9.42 -3.18
CA VAL A 286 10.42 10.25 -2.78
C VAL A 286 9.84 9.90 -1.42
N GLU A 287 10.00 8.65 -0.93
CA GLU A 287 9.42 8.21 0.33
C GLU A 287 10.45 8.20 1.48
N ILE A 288 11.67 7.78 1.20
CA ILE A 288 12.75 7.68 2.19
C ILE A 288 13.70 8.90 2.06
N GLY A 289 13.73 9.53 0.90
CA GLY A 289 14.61 10.69 0.64
C GLY A 289 16.03 10.30 0.28
N VAL A 290 16.32 9.03 -0.02
CA VAL A 290 17.64 8.55 -0.43
C VAL A 290 17.82 8.73 -1.93
N THR A 291 18.84 9.49 -2.35
CA THR A 291 19.19 9.64 -3.77
C THR A 291 19.85 8.36 -4.28
N ASN A 292 19.60 8.01 -5.55
CA ASN A 292 20.11 6.78 -6.16
C ASN A 292 20.52 7.00 -7.62
N GLU A 293 21.07 5.95 -8.27
CA GLU A 293 21.60 6.02 -9.64
C GLU A 293 20.61 6.58 -10.67
N MET A 294 19.30 6.35 -10.47
CA MET A 294 18.24 6.81 -11.37
C MET A 294 17.71 8.19 -10.98
N PHE A 295 17.72 8.51 -9.69
CA PHE A 295 17.22 9.74 -9.10
C PHE A 295 18.33 10.40 -8.27
N THR A 296 19.27 11.04 -8.97
CA THR A 296 20.55 11.51 -8.41
C THR A 296 20.47 12.82 -7.62
N ASN A 297 19.31 13.47 -7.61
CA ASN A 297 19.14 14.77 -6.96
C ASN A 297 18.21 14.67 -5.76
N GLU A 298 18.52 15.43 -4.71
CA GLU A 298 17.58 15.67 -3.64
C GLU A 298 16.29 16.32 -4.17
N ARG A 299 15.15 15.81 -3.73
CA ARG A 299 13.83 16.27 -4.20
C ARG A 299 13.55 17.71 -3.80
N ASP A 300 13.77 17.98 -2.52
CA ASP A 300 13.67 19.35 -2.03
C ASP A 300 15.02 20.04 -2.24
N ARG A 301 14.98 21.30 -2.57
CA ARG A 301 16.21 22.12 -2.61
C ARG A 301 16.74 22.28 -1.20
N ALA A 302 17.32 21.20 -0.70
CA ALA A 302 17.91 21.19 0.63
C ALA A 302 19.07 22.20 0.68
N PRO A 303 19.17 23.00 1.74
CA PRO A 303 20.36 23.78 1.97
C PRO A 303 21.57 22.87 2.17
N ALA A 304 22.77 23.34 1.79
CA ALA A 304 24.00 22.55 1.96
C ALA A 304 24.21 22.04 3.40
N SER A 305 23.62 22.70 4.38
CA SER A 305 23.62 22.26 5.80
C SER A 305 22.77 21.00 6.05
N CYS A 306 22.01 20.55 5.12
CA CYS A 306 21.23 19.29 5.19
C CYS A 306 21.83 18.15 4.34
N MET A 307 22.98 18.39 3.70
CA MET A 307 23.68 17.40 2.89
C MET A 307 24.71 16.67 3.78
N PHE A 308 24.31 15.55 4.33
CA PHE A 308 25.17 14.76 5.21
C PHE A 308 25.92 13.67 4.46
N ASN A 309 25.41 13.24 3.32
CA ASN A 309 26.00 12.21 2.48
C ASN A 309 26.29 12.75 1.07
N SER A 310 27.17 12.06 0.35
CA SER A 310 27.39 12.35 -1.08
C SER A 310 26.18 11.90 -1.89
N THR A 311 25.90 12.57 -3.01
CA THR A 311 24.83 12.17 -3.93
C THR A 311 25.40 11.65 -5.25
N PRO A 312 24.88 10.55 -5.82
CA PRO A 312 23.85 9.72 -5.19
C PRO A 312 24.35 8.99 -3.93
N GLU A 313 23.43 8.73 -3.00
CA GLU A 313 23.73 8.05 -1.74
C GLU A 313 23.73 6.55 -1.91
N ASP A 314 22.84 6.03 -2.76
CA ASP A 314 22.73 4.63 -3.14
C ASP A 314 23.21 4.44 -4.58
N GLU A 315 24.24 3.64 -4.75
CA GLU A 315 24.83 3.33 -6.06
C GLU A 315 25.41 1.91 -6.08
N THR A 316 25.44 1.33 -7.27
CA THR A 316 26.11 0.05 -7.50
C THR A 316 27.63 0.19 -7.30
N ASN A 317 28.19 -0.64 -6.46
CA ASN A 317 29.61 -0.67 -6.12
C ASN A 317 30.25 -2.01 -6.50
N PHE A 318 31.56 -2.08 -6.33
CA PHE A 318 32.34 -3.33 -6.46
C PHE A 318 33.10 -3.56 -5.16
N ASP A 319 33.14 -4.82 -4.72
CA ASP A 319 34.00 -5.21 -3.62
C ASP A 319 35.49 -5.31 -4.06
N ASP A 320 36.37 -5.55 -3.12
CA ASP A 320 37.82 -5.69 -3.36
C ASP A 320 38.19 -6.84 -4.33
N SER A 321 37.31 -7.81 -4.53
CA SER A 321 37.45 -8.92 -5.47
C SER A 321 36.90 -8.62 -6.86
N GLY A 322 36.23 -7.47 -7.03
CA GLY A 322 35.60 -7.05 -8.28
C GLY A 322 34.20 -7.61 -8.47
N TYR A 323 33.59 -8.20 -7.43
CA TYR A 323 32.15 -8.54 -7.47
C TYR A 323 31.30 -7.30 -7.35
N GLN A 324 30.26 -7.23 -8.17
CA GLN A 324 29.29 -6.17 -8.15
C GLN A 324 28.39 -6.28 -6.91
N ILE A 325 28.28 -5.20 -6.17
CA ILE A 325 27.31 -5.02 -5.09
C ILE A 325 26.21 -4.11 -5.64
N PRO A 326 25.04 -4.65 -5.99
CA PRO A 326 23.95 -3.84 -6.55
C PRO A 326 23.49 -2.77 -5.57
N SER A 327 23.04 -1.63 -6.10
CA SER A 327 22.37 -0.59 -5.30
C SER A 327 21.10 -1.16 -4.61
N ASP A 328 20.67 -0.52 -3.54
CA ASP A 328 19.47 -0.94 -2.80
C ASP A 328 18.23 -0.81 -3.69
N ALA A 329 18.16 0.22 -4.55
CA ALA A 329 17.09 0.33 -5.53
C ALA A 329 16.99 -0.89 -6.47
N VAL A 330 18.12 -1.44 -6.94
CA VAL A 330 18.17 -2.68 -7.75
C VAL A 330 17.75 -3.89 -6.90
N GLN A 331 18.16 -3.95 -5.65
CA GLN A 331 17.80 -5.04 -4.73
C GLN A 331 16.30 -5.02 -4.38
N PHE A 332 15.70 -3.84 -4.16
CA PHE A 332 14.24 -3.69 -3.98
C PHE A 332 13.48 -4.17 -5.22
N ALA A 333 13.92 -3.76 -6.42
CA ALA A 333 13.32 -4.23 -7.66
C ALA A 333 13.39 -5.76 -7.79
N THR A 334 14.50 -6.35 -7.40
CA THR A 334 14.70 -7.81 -7.45
C THR A 334 13.81 -8.54 -6.44
N PHE A 335 13.69 -8.02 -5.22
CA PHE A 335 12.73 -8.52 -4.22
C PHE A 335 11.30 -8.50 -4.78
N MET A 336 10.84 -7.35 -5.26
CA MET A 336 9.48 -7.20 -5.83
C MET A 336 9.25 -8.10 -7.04
N ARG A 337 10.28 -8.32 -7.87
CA ARG A 337 10.20 -9.17 -9.08
C ARG A 337 10.00 -10.63 -8.73
N PHE A 338 10.59 -11.09 -7.63
CA PHE A 338 10.51 -12.49 -7.19
C PHE A 338 9.46 -12.73 -6.09
N LEU A 339 8.79 -11.70 -5.63
CA LEU A 339 7.75 -11.80 -4.63
C LEU A 339 6.47 -12.41 -5.20
N ALA A 340 6.02 -13.53 -4.62
CA ALA A 340 4.81 -14.20 -5.06
C ALA A 340 3.53 -13.39 -4.76
N PRO A 341 2.49 -13.47 -5.59
CA PRO A 341 1.17 -12.99 -5.22
C PRO A 341 0.59 -13.87 -4.11
N PRO A 342 -0.19 -13.30 -3.17
CA PRO A 342 -0.95 -14.08 -2.21
C PRO A 342 -1.90 -15.05 -2.91
N ALA A 343 -2.00 -16.26 -2.37
CA ALA A 343 -2.94 -17.26 -2.90
C ALA A 343 -4.36 -17.04 -2.35
N PRO A 344 -5.40 -17.30 -3.15
CA PRO A 344 -6.77 -17.33 -2.65
C PRO A 344 -6.97 -18.39 -1.57
N SER A 345 -7.84 -18.12 -0.59
CA SER A 345 -8.19 -19.08 0.45
C SER A 345 -9.64 -18.94 0.87
N THR A 346 -10.31 -20.06 1.04
CA THR A 346 -11.65 -20.12 1.62
C THR A 346 -11.64 -20.18 3.14
N GLN A 347 -10.46 -20.28 3.75
CA GLN A 347 -10.28 -20.38 5.19
C GLN A 347 -9.83 -19.05 5.80
N GLY A 348 -10.08 -18.87 7.08
CA GLY A 348 -9.65 -17.70 7.83
C GLY A 348 -10.46 -16.43 7.55
N ILE A 349 -11.54 -16.51 6.78
CA ILE A 349 -12.47 -15.39 6.58
C ILE A 349 -13.37 -15.30 7.82
N PRO A 350 -13.47 -14.15 8.49
CA PRO A 350 -14.35 -14.01 9.65
C PRO A 350 -15.80 -14.40 9.33
N GLY A 351 -16.43 -15.15 10.23
CA GLY A 351 -17.76 -15.69 10.03
C GLY A 351 -17.83 -16.99 9.23
N ASP A 352 -16.69 -17.57 8.85
CA ASP A 352 -16.56 -18.87 8.20
C ASP A 352 -17.56 -19.11 7.06
N PRO A 353 -17.57 -18.28 6.01
CA PRO A 353 -18.51 -18.43 4.91
C PRO A 353 -18.31 -19.76 4.21
N THR A 354 -19.41 -20.38 3.78
CA THR A 354 -19.36 -21.64 3.05
C THR A 354 -18.68 -21.48 1.69
N VAL A 355 -18.03 -22.53 1.19
CA VAL A 355 -17.45 -22.57 -0.15
C VAL A 355 -18.50 -22.20 -1.22
N GLN A 356 -19.75 -22.66 -1.05
CA GLN A 356 -20.87 -22.32 -1.92
C GLN A 356 -21.15 -20.81 -1.95
N SER A 357 -21.07 -20.12 -0.80
CA SER A 357 -21.22 -18.66 -0.73
C SER A 357 -20.13 -17.95 -1.52
N ILE A 358 -18.88 -18.37 -1.37
CA ILE A 358 -17.72 -17.82 -2.08
C ILE A 358 -17.85 -18.03 -3.59
N GLN A 359 -18.22 -19.25 -4.03
CA GLN A 359 -18.44 -19.56 -5.46
C GLN A 359 -19.60 -18.77 -6.04
N SER A 360 -20.70 -18.61 -5.29
CA SER A 360 -21.81 -17.75 -5.69
C SER A 360 -21.36 -16.29 -5.82
N GLY A 361 -20.51 -15.80 -4.92
CA GLY A 361 -19.93 -14.48 -5.01
C GLY A 361 -19.07 -14.28 -6.25
N GLN A 362 -18.26 -15.26 -6.61
CA GLN A 362 -17.48 -15.25 -7.85
C GLN A 362 -18.37 -15.21 -9.10
N ALA A 363 -19.47 -15.96 -9.10
CA ALA A 363 -20.45 -15.92 -10.20
C ALA A 363 -21.12 -14.54 -10.29
N ILE A 364 -21.51 -13.95 -9.16
CA ILE A 364 -22.11 -12.60 -9.10
C ILE A 364 -21.11 -11.54 -9.59
N PHE A 365 -19.84 -11.62 -9.21
CA PHE A 365 -18.77 -10.73 -9.67
C PHE A 365 -18.71 -10.61 -11.19
N ARG A 366 -18.85 -11.76 -11.88
CA ARG A 366 -18.92 -11.81 -13.35
C ARG A 366 -20.29 -11.34 -13.88
N GLN A 367 -21.37 -11.76 -13.21
CA GLN A 367 -22.74 -11.43 -13.65
C GLN A 367 -23.01 -9.93 -13.67
N ILE A 368 -22.46 -9.17 -12.72
CA ILE A 368 -22.60 -7.71 -12.65
C ILE A 368 -21.43 -6.97 -13.32
N HIS A 369 -20.57 -7.68 -14.04
CA HIS A 369 -19.49 -7.14 -14.87
C HIS A 369 -18.35 -6.42 -14.14
N CYS A 370 -18.07 -6.75 -12.88
CA CYS A 370 -16.87 -6.28 -12.20
C CYS A 370 -15.59 -6.74 -12.93
N ASP A 371 -15.65 -7.93 -13.55
CA ASP A 371 -14.57 -8.55 -14.31
C ASP A 371 -14.24 -7.82 -15.63
N THR A 372 -14.98 -6.81 -16.00
CA THR A 372 -14.70 -5.99 -17.20
C THR A 372 -13.46 -5.13 -17.01
N CYS A 373 -13.25 -4.55 -15.81
CA CYS A 373 -12.03 -3.87 -15.39
C CYS A 373 -11.14 -4.83 -14.57
N HIS A 374 -11.72 -5.52 -13.61
CA HIS A 374 -11.03 -6.52 -12.80
C HIS A 374 -10.91 -7.87 -13.55
N THR A 375 -10.21 -7.84 -14.71
CA THR A 375 -9.95 -9.04 -15.54
C THR A 375 -9.32 -10.15 -14.68
N PRO A 376 -9.92 -11.35 -14.59
CA PRO A 376 -9.49 -12.38 -13.64
C PRO A 376 -8.03 -12.79 -13.78
N SER A 377 -7.52 -12.90 -14.99
CA SER A 377 -6.13 -13.26 -15.23
C SER A 377 -5.62 -12.76 -16.57
N LEU A 378 -4.30 -12.51 -16.62
CA LEU A 378 -3.53 -12.24 -17.83
C LEU A 378 -2.35 -13.21 -17.89
N THR A 379 -1.85 -13.50 -19.10
CA THR A 379 -0.70 -14.40 -19.28
C THR A 379 0.58 -13.58 -19.43
N THR A 380 1.62 -13.97 -18.70
CA THR A 380 2.94 -13.36 -18.82
C THR A 380 3.67 -13.86 -20.07
N SER A 381 4.61 -13.06 -20.55
CA SER A 381 5.51 -13.41 -21.64
C SER A 381 6.73 -14.20 -21.18
N THR A 382 7.65 -14.50 -22.09
CA THR A 382 8.98 -15.01 -21.73
C THR A 382 9.80 -13.90 -21.06
N SER A 383 10.37 -14.20 -19.91
CA SER A 383 11.19 -13.29 -19.11
C SER A 383 12.68 -13.57 -19.30
N ASN A 384 13.48 -12.53 -19.35
CA ASN A 384 14.93 -12.62 -19.27
C ASN A 384 15.47 -12.74 -17.84
N PHE A 385 14.62 -12.45 -16.82
CA PHE A 385 15.02 -12.48 -15.42
C PHE A 385 14.94 -13.86 -14.79
N ALA A 386 13.84 -14.59 -15.02
CA ALA A 386 13.66 -15.91 -14.44
C ALA A 386 12.63 -16.73 -15.22
N SER A 387 12.91 -18.03 -15.39
CA SER A 387 11.94 -18.97 -15.99
C SER A 387 10.64 -19.09 -15.18
N ALA A 388 10.70 -18.85 -13.87
CA ALA A 388 9.54 -18.81 -12.97
C ALA A 388 8.49 -17.76 -13.37
N LEU A 389 8.88 -16.73 -14.14
CA LEU A 389 7.99 -15.70 -14.68
C LEU A 389 7.40 -16.02 -16.05
N ASN A 390 7.88 -17.07 -16.73
CA ASN A 390 7.55 -17.35 -18.14
C ASN A 390 6.19 -17.99 -18.30
N ASN A 391 5.36 -17.43 -19.18
CA ASN A 391 4.07 -17.99 -19.59
C ASN A 391 3.17 -18.37 -18.41
N GLN A 392 3.24 -17.61 -17.32
CA GLN A 392 2.42 -17.82 -16.12
C GLN A 392 1.03 -17.22 -16.29
N THR A 393 0.03 -17.87 -15.71
CA THR A 393 -1.29 -17.28 -15.53
C THR A 393 -1.28 -16.41 -14.29
N ALA A 394 -1.18 -15.11 -14.46
CA ALA A 394 -1.28 -14.15 -13.38
C ALA A 394 -2.76 -13.89 -13.04
N ALA A 395 -3.24 -14.45 -11.92
CA ALA A 395 -4.64 -14.31 -11.46
C ALA A 395 -4.83 -12.97 -10.70
N LEU A 396 -4.53 -11.85 -11.38
CA LEU A 396 -4.41 -10.53 -10.75
C LEU A 396 -5.74 -9.80 -10.53
N TYR A 397 -6.80 -10.16 -11.22
CA TYR A 397 -8.07 -9.44 -11.20
C TYR A 397 -7.88 -7.94 -11.50
N SER A 398 -7.21 -7.64 -12.60
CA SER A 398 -6.96 -6.29 -13.11
C SER A 398 -6.67 -6.35 -14.61
N ASP A 399 -7.10 -5.35 -15.34
CA ASP A 399 -6.72 -5.13 -16.74
C ASP A 399 -5.48 -4.26 -16.92
N LEU A 400 -4.96 -3.69 -15.81
CA LEU A 400 -3.82 -2.78 -15.75
C LEU A 400 -4.02 -1.45 -16.49
N LEU A 401 -5.23 -1.13 -16.92
CA LEU A 401 -5.60 0.13 -17.54
C LEU A 401 -5.94 1.19 -16.49
N VAL A 402 -5.91 2.45 -16.88
CA VAL A 402 -6.47 3.56 -16.11
C VAL A 402 -7.89 3.83 -16.56
N HIS A 403 -8.76 4.13 -15.59
CA HIS A 403 -10.18 4.39 -15.79
C HIS A 403 -10.60 5.67 -15.08
N HIS A 404 -11.53 6.41 -15.67
CA HIS A 404 -12.20 7.50 -14.99
C HIS A 404 -13.04 6.98 -13.82
N MET A 405 -12.64 7.35 -12.60
CA MET A 405 -13.37 6.99 -11.37
C MET A 405 -14.28 8.12 -10.89
N GLY A 406 -14.34 9.20 -11.67
CA GLY A 406 -15.22 10.34 -11.44
C GLY A 406 -14.84 11.21 -10.24
N SER A 407 -15.67 12.21 -9.98
CA SER A 407 -15.40 13.26 -8.99
C SER A 407 -15.29 12.78 -7.54
N GLY A 408 -15.85 11.62 -7.22
CA GLY A 408 -15.82 11.05 -5.86
C GLY A 408 -14.45 10.50 -5.46
N LEU A 409 -13.67 10.03 -6.43
CA LEU A 409 -12.33 9.47 -6.23
C LEU A 409 -11.21 10.34 -6.84
N ALA A 410 -11.54 11.46 -7.50
CA ALA A 410 -10.55 12.35 -8.09
C ALA A 410 -9.56 12.85 -7.03
N ASP A 411 -8.26 12.73 -7.32
CA ASP A 411 -7.17 13.29 -6.52
C ASP A 411 -6.61 14.60 -7.12
N HIS A 412 -7.16 15.01 -8.25
CA HIS A 412 -6.79 16.23 -8.98
C HIS A 412 -5.35 16.27 -9.50
N ILE A 413 -4.69 15.11 -9.57
CA ILE A 413 -3.30 14.98 -10.04
C ILE A 413 -3.27 14.17 -11.33
N SER A 414 -2.54 14.68 -12.32
CA SER A 414 -2.23 13.94 -13.55
C SER A 414 -0.82 13.36 -13.49
N GLN A 415 -0.64 12.12 -13.95
CA GLN A 415 0.68 11.47 -14.07
C GLN A 415 0.76 10.74 -15.41
N GLY A 416 1.61 11.24 -16.31
CA GLY A 416 1.66 10.76 -17.70
C GLY A 416 0.33 11.03 -18.41
N ALA A 417 -0.24 10.01 -19.04
CA ALA A 417 -1.54 10.09 -19.70
C ALA A 417 -2.74 9.97 -18.74
N ALA A 418 -2.51 9.54 -17.50
CA ALA A 418 -3.58 9.42 -16.50
C ALA A 418 -4.00 10.78 -15.95
N GLY A 419 -5.28 11.11 -16.10
CA GLY A 419 -5.89 12.36 -15.68
C GLY A 419 -6.21 12.45 -14.18
N PRO A 420 -6.82 13.58 -13.74
CA PRO A 420 -7.06 13.88 -12.32
C PRO A 420 -7.96 12.90 -11.57
N ASP A 421 -8.87 12.22 -12.26
CA ASP A 421 -9.81 11.25 -11.72
C ASP A 421 -9.58 9.82 -12.23
N GLU A 422 -8.46 9.62 -12.95
CA GLU A 422 -8.13 8.30 -13.49
C GLU A 422 -7.18 7.54 -12.58
N PHE A 423 -7.49 6.25 -12.39
CA PHE A 423 -6.68 5.34 -11.59
C PHE A 423 -6.55 3.99 -12.29
N ARG A 424 -5.38 3.37 -12.12
CA ARG A 424 -5.14 2.00 -12.58
C ARG A 424 -6.05 1.04 -11.81
N THR A 425 -6.71 0.11 -12.53
CA THR A 425 -7.40 -1.00 -11.88
C THR A 425 -6.44 -1.74 -10.95
N ALA A 426 -6.68 -1.64 -9.65
CA ALA A 426 -5.83 -2.28 -8.66
C ALA A 426 -5.97 -3.80 -8.71
N PRO A 427 -4.86 -4.58 -8.71
CA PRO A 427 -4.94 -6.03 -8.54
C PRO A 427 -5.68 -6.40 -7.26
N LEU A 428 -6.55 -7.43 -7.34
CA LEU A 428 -7.34 -7.88 -6.20
C LEU A 428 -6.74 -9.11 -5.48
N TRP A 429 -5.65 -9.70 -6.00
CA TRP A 429 -4.97 -10.73 -5.20
C TRP A 429 -4.53 -10.16 -3.85
N GLY A 430 -4.78 -10.91 -2.79
CA GLY A 430 -4.54 -10.46 -1.42
C GLY A 430 -5.50 -9.40 -0.88
N VAL A 431 -6.54 -9.00 -1.64
CA VAL A 431 -7.54 -8.03 -1.16
C VAL A 431 -8.26 -8.51 0.11
N GLY A 432 -8.38 -9.83 0.28
CA GLY A 432 -8.96 -10.43 1.48
C GLY A 432 -8.20 -10.11 2.77
N GLN A 433 -6.92 -9.80 2.66
CA GLN A 433 -6.05 -9.49 3.80
C GLN A 433 -5.81 -7.99 3.98
N ARG A 434 -6.36 -7.13 3.12
CA ARG A 434 -6.22 -5.67 3.23
C ARG A 434 -7.13 -5.10 4.30
N ILE A 435 -6.65 -4.02 4.94
CA ILE A 435 -7.36 -3.28 5.99
C ILE A 435 -7.94 -2.00 5.41
N PHE A 436 -7.12 -1.25 4.70
CA PHE A 436 -7.47 0.03 4.09
C PHE A 436 -7.62 -0.14 2.57
N PHE A 437 -8.63 0.48 1.99
CA PHE A 437 -8.97 0.37 0.57
C PHE A 437 -9.04 1.73 -0.08
N LEU A 438 -9.02 1.72 -1.42
CA LEU A 438 -8.88 2.89 -2.30
C LEU A 438 -7.49 3.50 -2.21
N HIS A 439 -7.18 4.44 -3.12
CA HIS A 439 -5.85 5.04 -3.21
C HIS A 439 -5.46 5.86 -1.97
N ASP A 440 -6.44 6.39 -1.25
CA ASP A 440 -6.24 7.26 -0.09
C ASP A 440 -6.55 6.59 1.26
N GLY A 441 -6.95 5.32 1.24
CA GLY A 441 -7.25 4.55 2.44
C GLY A 441 -8.54 4.96 3.16
N ARG A 442 -9.45 5.70 2.48
CA ARG A 442 -10.69 6.20 3.11
C ARG A 442 -11.68 5.11 3.49
N ALA A 443 -11.69 3.98 2.79
CA ALA A 443 -12.53 2.85 3.15
C ALA A 443 -11.79 1.96 4.16
N THR A 444 -12.33 1.87 5.36
CA THR A 444 -11.72 1.24 6.53
C THR A 444 -12.70 0.28 7.20
N PRO A 445 -12.26 -0.66 8.03
CA PRO A 445 -13.18 -1.52 8.78
C PRO A 445 -14.22 -0.75 9.60
N ALA A 446 -13.85 0.42 10.11
CA ALA A 446 -14.74 1.25 10.93
C ALA A 446 -15.91 1.85 10.15
N ASN A 447 -15.76 2.03 8.84
CA ASN A 447 -16.81 2.63 7.99
C ASN A 447 -17.38 1.70 6.92
N GLY A 448 -17.23 0.38 7.07
CA GLY A 448 -17.82 -0.61 6.17
C GLY A 448 -16.83 -1.32 5.24
N GLY A 449 -15.55 -1.00 5.27
CA GLY A 449 -14.49 -1.74 4.57
C GLY A 449 -14.73 -1.92 3.07
N LEU A 450 -14.76 -3.17 2.61
CA LEU A 450 -15.00 -3.52 1.19
C LEU A 450 -16.34 -2.99 0.67
N MET A 451 -17.40 -2.95 1.48
CA MET A 451 -18.69 -2.42 1.05
C MET A 451 -18.55 -0.96 0.63
N ASN A 452 -17.95 -0.13 1.50
CA ASN A 452 -17.70 1.27 1.20
C ASN A 452 -16.75 1.45 0.00
N ALA A 453 -15.73 0.59 -0.11
CA ALA A 453 -14.83 0.62 -1.25
C ALA A 453 -15.56 0.37 -2.58
N ILE A 454 -16.48 -0.61 -2.63
CA ILE A 454 -17.30 -0.89 -3.81
C ILE A 454 -18.21 0.31 -4.14
N GLU A 455 -18.94 0.82 -3.16
CA GLU A 455 -19.87 1.93 -3.34
C GLU A 455 -19.17 3.22 -3.80
N ALA A 456 -17.95 3.46 -3.34
CA ALA A 456 -17.14 4.62 -3.73
C ALA A 456 -16.74 4.63 -5.21
N HIS A 457 -16.86 3.51 -5.93
CA HIS A 457 -16.64 3.48 -7.38
C HIS A 457 -17.71 4.28 -8.16
N SER A 458 -18.83 4.67 -7.53
CA SER A 458 -19.90 5.41 -8.19
C SER A 458 -19.85 6.89 -7.83
N SER A 459 -19.68 7.72 -8.84
CA SER A 459 -19.79 9.18 -8.73
C SER A 459 -19.99 9.80 -10.12
N SER A 460 -20.24 11.11 -10.17
CA SER A 460 -20.37 11.81 -11.45
C SER A 460 -19.09 11.65 -12.29
N GLY A 461 -19.23 11.11 -13.49
CA GLY A 461 -18.14 10.87 -14.43
C GLY A 461 -17.45 9.50 -14.30
N SER A 462 -17.84 8.65 -13.34
CA SER A 462 -17.22 7.33 -13.18
C SER A 462 -17.68 6.34 -14.25
N GLU A 463 -16.71 5.61 -14.83
CA GLU A 463 -16.96 4.48 -15.74
C GLU A 463 -17.62 3.28 -15.03
N ALA A 464 -17.50 3.17 -13.72
CA ALA A 464 -18.07 2.09 -12.93
C ALA A 464 -19.58 2.27 -12.62
N ASN A 465 -20.19 3.41 -12.94
CA ASN A 465 -21.57 3.72 -12.55
C ASN A 465 -22.58 2.64 -12.94
N SER A 466 -22.50 2.10 -14.15
CA SER A 466 -23.41 1.05 -14.62
C SER A 466 -23.26 -0.24 -13.79
N VAL A 467 -22.02 -0.64 -13.48
CA VAL A 467 -21.69 -1.82 -12.68
C VAL A 467 -22.17 -1.65 -11.23
N ILE A 468 -21.94 -0.48 -10.64
CA ILE A 468 -22.39 -0.19 -9.26
C ILE A 468 -23.91 -0.10 -9.17
N SER A 469 -24.60 0.36 -10.22
CA SER A 469 -26.06 0.28 -10.27
C SER A 469 -26.58 -1.16 -10.22
N MET A 470 -25.92 -2.09 -10.92
CA MET A 470 -26.22 -3.54 -10.83
C MET A 470 -25.89 -4.09 -9.45
N PHE A 471 -24.74 -3.73 -8.86
CA PHE A 471 -24.41 -4.10 -7.48
C PHE A 471 -25.49 -3.63 -6.49
N ASN A 472 -25.97 -2.41 -6.63
CA ASN A 472 -26.98 -1.84 -5.73
C ASN A 472 -28.33 -2.58 -5.82
N SER A 473 -28.67 -3.17 -6.98
CA SER A 473 -29.86 -3.98 -7.19
C SER A 473 -29.80 -5.40 -6.59
N LEU A 474 -28.63 -5.85 -6.17
CA LEU A 474 -28.45 -7.17 -5.56
C LEU A 474 -29.18 -7.26 -4.20
N SER A 475 -29.70 -8.46 -3.90
CA SER A 475 -30.20 -8.77 -2.56
C SER A 475 -29.09 -8.73 -1.51
N PRO A 476 -29.40 -8.53 -0.23
CA PRO A 476 -28.39 -8.59 0.85
C PRO A 476 -27.56 -9.86 0.84
N GLN A 477 -28.17 -11.01 0.57
CA GLN A 477 -27.45 -12.29 0.48
C GLN A 477 -26.46 -12.33 -0.70
N GLN A 478 -26.85 -11.80 -1.85
CA GLN A 478 -25.97 -11.74 -3.01
C GLN A 478 -24.79 -10.80 -2.76
N LYS A 479 -25.03 -9.64 -2.15
CA LYS A 479 -23.95 -8.73 -1.73
C LYS A 479 -23.00 -9.42 -0.73
N GLN A 480 -23.54 -10.15 0.26
CA GLN A 480 -22.72 -10.90 1.22
C GLN A 480 -21.88 -11.98 0.53
N ASN A 481 -22.43 -12.71 -0.41
CA ASN A 481 -21.68 -13.71 -1.19
C ASN A 481 -20.51 -13.07 -1.96
N LEU A 482 -20.75 -11.90 -2.58
CA LEU A 482 -19.72 -11.14 -3.29
C LEU A 482 -18.59 -10.69 -2.34
N LEU A 483 -18.93 -10.17 -1.16
CA LEU A 483 -17.94 -9.77 -0.15
C LEU A 483 -17.12 -10.96 0.35
N ASN A 484 -17.76 -12.11 0.56
CA ASN A 484 -17.09 -13.36 0.95
C ASN A 484 -16.11 -13.83 -0.13
N PHE A 485 -16.48 -13.71 -1.41
CA PHE A 485 -15.58 -13.98 -2.52
C PHE A 485 -14.37 -13.03 -2.52
N LEU A 486 -14.59 -11.73 -2.39
CA LEU A 486 -13.49 -10.75 -2.36
C LEU A 486 -12.55 -11.01 -1.17
N ARG A 487 -13.08 -11.40 -0.02
CA ARG A 487 -12.26 -11.76 1.13
C ARG A 487 -11.53 -13.09 0.96
N SER A 488 -11.91 -13.92 -0.01
CA SER A 488 -11.19 -15.14 -0.34
C SER A 488 -9.99 -14.95 -1.26
N LEU A 489 -9.87 -13.78 -1.93
CA LEU A 489 -8.76 -13.43 -2.84
C LEU A 489 -7.45 -13.00 -2.14
#